data_a6c7fe7eb1591b6ce2dda378db836873
#
_entry.id   a6c7fe7eb1591b6ce2dda378db836873
#
_cell.length_a   1.000
_cell.length_b   1.000
_cell.length_c   1.000
_cell.angle_alpha   90.00
_cell.angle_beta   90.00
_cell.angle_gamma   90.00
#
_symmetry.space_group_name_H-M   'P 1'
#
loop_
_entity.id
_entity.type
_entity.pdbx_description
1 polymer ?
#
loop_
_entity_poly.entity_id
_entity_poly.type
_entity_poly.pdbx_seq_one_letter_code
_entity_poly.pdbx_strand_id
1 'polypeptide(L)'
;LRAAIAGSSFVVTARRGPRLVGLARAISDGVSDCYLQDVLVAPDQQRLGIGRALVEAVLDRYSGVRRKVLLTDDEPRQRAFYESLGCTDIREISGGPIRVFVRFDGWGQT
;
A
#
# COMPACT_ATOMS: atom_id res chain seq x y z
N LEU A 1 -4.16 -14.87 -3.97
CA LEU A 1 -4.76 -13.58 -3.57
C LEU A 1 -5.98 -13.75 -2.68
N ARG A 2 -6.82 -14.75 -2.95
CA ARG A 2 -8.02 -14.98 -2.14
C ARG A 2 -7.70 -15.14 -0.66
N ALA A 3 -6.73 -15.97 -0.32
CA ALA A 3 -6.34 -16.18 1.07
C ALA A 3 -5.76 -14.89 1.69
N ALA A 4 -5.00 -14.15 0.91
CA ALA A 4 -4.43 -12.88 1.37
C ALA A 4 -5.54 -11.86 1.65
N ILE A 5 -6.54 -11.79 0.78
CA ILE A 5 -7.68 -10.90 0.99
C ILE A 5 -8.44 -11.29 2.25
N ALA A 6 -8.71 -12.59 2.44
CA ALA A 6 -9.42 -13.07 3.61
C ALA A 6 -8.67 -12.78 4.92
N GLY A 7 -7.33 -12.79 4.88
CA GLY A 7 -6.51 -12.48 6.04
C GLY A 7 -6.24 -10.99 6.25
N SER A 8 -6.77 -10.12 5.40
CA SER A 8 -6.53 -8.69 5.52
C SER A 8 -7.38 -8.06 6.61
N SER A 9 -6.85 -7.04 7.27
CA SER A 9 -7.59 -6.25 8.26
C SER A 9 -8.59 -5.32 7.60
N PHE A 10 -8.29 -4.85 6.41
CA PHE A 10 -9.13 -3.92 5.67
C PHE A 10 -8.92 -4.11 4.18
N VAL A 11 -10.01 -4.14 3.44
CA VAL A 11 -9.98 -4.22 1.98
C VAL A 11 -10.92 -3.16 1.44
N VAL A 12 -10.45 -2.37 0.50
CA VAL A 12 -11.25 -1.37 -0.20
C VAL A 12 -11.18 -1.66 -1.69
N THR A 13 -12.32 -1.51 -2.36
CA THR A 13 -12.42 -1.80 -3.78
C THR A 13 -12.98 -0.60 -4.53
N ALA A 14 -12.66 -0.53 -5.81
CA ALA A 14 -13.21 0.44 -6.73
C ALA A 14 -13.94 -0.30 -7.85
N ARG A 15 -15.10 0.20 -8.23
CA ARG A 15 -15.93 -0.42 -9.26
C ARG A 15 -16.39 0.60 -10.29
N ARG A 16 -16.54 0.13 -11.52
CA ARG A 16 -17.28 0.85 -12.56
C ARG A 16 -18.48 -0.01 -12.92
N GLY A 17 -19.66 0.38 -12.45
CA GLY A 17 -20.83 -0.49 -12.55
C GLY A 17 -20.54 -1.80 -11.84
N PRO A 18 -20.79 -2.95 -12.48
CA PRO A 18 -20.52 -4.25 -11.84
C PRO A 18 -19.04 -4.67 -11.92
N ARG A 19 -18.22 -3.96 -12.69
CA ARG A 19 -16.82 -4.34 -12.92
C ARG A 19 -15.94 -3.87 -11.78
N LEU A 20 -15.19 -4.81 -11.20
CA LEU A 20 -14.14 -4.48 -10.22
C LEU A 20 -12.93 -3.95 -10.98
N VAL A 21 -12.52 -2.71 -10.70
CA VAL A 21 -11.42 -2.05 -11.40
C VAL A 21 -10.23 -1.72 -10.49
N GLY A 22 -10.38 -1.87 -9.19
CA GLY A 22 -9.27 -1.61 -8.28
C GLY A 22 -9.50 -2.21 -6.91
N LEU A 23 -8.40 -2.42 -6.20
CA LEU A 23 -8.40 -2.98 -4.85
C LEU A 23 -7.17 -2.52 -4.10
N ALA A 24 -7.33 -2.17 -2.85
CA ALA A 24 -6.21 -2.02 -1.92
C ALA A 24 -6.53 -2.79 -0.65
N ARG A 25 -5.50 -3.32 -0.01
CA ARG A 25 -5.68 -4.05 1.24
C ARG A 25 -4.57 -3.73 2.22
N ALA A 26 -4.91 -3.84 3.50
CA ALA A 26 -3.99 -3.52 4.57
C ALA A 26 -4.07 -4.55 5.70
N ILE A 27 -2.97 -4.69 6.42
CA ILE A 27 -2.87 -5.47 7.65
C ILE A 27 -2.48 -4.51 8.76
N SER A 28 -3.19 -4.55 9.88
CA SER A 28 -2.92 -3.63 10.98
C SER A 28 -3.48 -4.19 12.28
N ASP A 29 -2.81 -3.83 13.39
CA ASP A 29 -3.36 -4.06 14.72
C ASP A 29 -4.32 -2.93 15.13
N GLY A 30 -4.44 -1.90 14.31
CA GLY A 30 -5.27 -0.73 14.59
C GLY A 30 -4.60 0.30 15.50
N VAL A 31 -3.39 0.07 15.94
CA VAL A 31 -2.71 0.90 16.94
C VAL A 31 -1.31 1.33 16.50
N SER A 32 -0.43 0.39 16.23
CA SER A 32 0.99 0.69 16.06
C SER A 32 1.39 0.85 14.60
N ASP A 33 1.02 -0.09 13.75
CA ASP A 33 1.42 -0.09 12.36
C ASP A 33 0.26 -0.46 11.45
N CYS A 34 0.23 0.15 10.29
CA CYS A 34 -0.61 -0.26 9.18
C CYS A 34 0.29 -0.65 8.03
N TYR A 35 0.15 -1.86 7.54
CA TYR A 35 0.93 -2.38 6.44
C TYR A 35 0.05 -2.41 5.20
N LEU A 36 0.33 -1.53 4.24
CA LEU A 36 -0.36 -1.51 2.95
C LEU A 36 0.26 -2.60 2.08
N GLN A 37 -0.52 -3.64 1.79
CA GLN A 37 0.01 -4.84 1.12
C GLN A 37 -0.10 -4.77 -0.39
N ASP A 38 -1.27 -4.38 -0.89
CA ASP A 38 -1.50 -4.33 -2.33
C ASP A 38 -2.30 -3.10 -2.70
N VAL A 39 -1.95 -2.53 -3.84
CA VAL A 39 -2.76 -1.53 -4.53
C VAL A 39 -2.79 -1.95 -5.99
N LEU A 40 -3.93 -2.42 -6.45
CA LEU A 40 -4.11 -2.98 -7.77
C LEU A 40 -5.15 -2.16 -8.53
N VAL A 41 -4.82 -1.76 -9.74
CA VAL A 41 -5.75 -1.05 -10.61
C VAL A 41 -5.72 -1.70 -11.99
N ALA A 42 -6.89 -1.95 -12.56
CA ALA A 42 -6.98 -2.55 -13.88
C ALA A 42 -6.20 -1.71 -14.90
N PRO A 43 -5.44 -2.34 -15.82
CA PRO A 43 -4.57 -1.61 -16.74
C PRO A 43 -5.27 -0.51 -17.56
N ASP A 44 -6.50 -0.76 -17.97
CA ASP A 44 -7.27 0.23 -18.74
C ASP A 44 -7.89 1.33 -17.88
N GLN A 45 -7.73 1.26 -16.59
CA GLN A 45 -8.28 2.23 -15.64
C GLN A 45 -7.19 2.99 -14.88
N GLN A 46 -5.94 2.82 -15.25
CA GLN A 46 -4.84 3.52 -14.62
C GLN A 46 -4.81 5.00 -15.04
N ARG A 47 -4.16 5.82 -14.22
CA ARG A 47 -4.03 7.28 -14.43
C ARG A 47 -5.36 8.05 -14.35
N LEU A 48 -6.37 7.47 -13.72
CA LEU A 48 -7.66 8.11 -13.49
C LEU A 48 -7.88 8.49 -12.03
N GLY A 49 -6.83 8.37 -11.20
CA GLY A 49 -6.94 8.69 -9.78
C GLY A 49 -7.49 7.58 -8.91
N ILE A 50 -7.74 6.40 -9.46
CA ILE A 50 -8.30 5.28 -8.69
C ILE A 50 -7.30 4.79 -7.65
N GLY A 51 -6.03 4.59 -8.03
CA GLY A 51 -5.00 4.16 -7.09
C GLY A 51 -4.84 5.13 -5.93
N ARG A 52 -4.85 6.42 -6.22
CA ARG A 52 -4.77 7.45 -5.19
C ARG A 52 -5.95 7.38 -4.23
N ALA A 53 -7.16 7.26 -4.76
CA ALA A 53 -8.37 7.17 -3.93
C ALA A 53 -8.34 5.93 -3.05
N LEU A 54 -7.86 4.79 -3.57
CA LEU A 54 -7.74 3.57 -2.81
C LEU A 54 -6.75 3.72 -1.65
N VAL A 55 -5.57 4.27 -1.91
CA VAL A 55 -4.57 4.48 -0.87
C VAL A 55 -5.07 5.48 0.17
N GLU A 56 -5.69 6.57 -0.27
CA GLU A 56 -6.25 7.56 0.65
C GLU A 56 -7.31 6.94 1.56
N ALA A 57 -8.13 6.04 1.03
CA ALA A 57 -9.12 5.33 1.86
C ALA A 57 -8.46 4.49 2.95
N VAL A 58 -7.35 3.82 2.63
CA VAL A 58 -6.59 3.05 3.62
C VAL A 58 -5.96 3.99 4.66
N LEU A 59 -5.31 5.06 4.21
CA LEU A 59 -4.67 6.01 5.12
C LEU A 59 -5.70 6.66 6.06
N ASP A 60 -6.87 7.00 5.55
CA ASP A 60 -7.94 7.58 6.36
C ASP A 60 -8.48 6.58 7.37
N ARG A 61 -8.67 5.34 6.96
CA ARG A 61 -9.15 4.26 7.86
C ARG A 61 -8.22 4.08 9.05
N TYR A 62 -6.92 4.28 8.83
CA TYR A 62 -5.90 4.08 9.86
C TYR A 62 -5.24 5.38 10.28
N SER A 63 -5.96 6.50 10.23
CA SER A 63 -5.41 7.81 10.55
C SER A 63 -4.83 7.90 11.97
N GLY A 64 -5.39 7.13 12.91
CA GLY A 64 -4.90 7.09 14.29
C GLY A 64 -3.72 6.15 14.52
N VAL A 65 -3.32 5.40 13.51
CA VAL A 65 -2.21 4.46 13.64
C VAL A 65 -0.89 5.19 13.46
N ARG A 66 0.08 4.84 14.31
CA ARG A 66 1.35 5.54 14.40
C ARG A 66 2.15 5.55 13.11
N ARG A 67 2.26 4.38 12.43
CA ARG A 67 3.05 4.26 11.21
C ARG A 67 2.29 3.53 10.12
N LYS A 68 2.48 4.01 8.89
CA LYS A 68 2.01 3.35 7.68
C LYS A 68 3.24 2.90 6.92
N VAL A 69 3.30 1.64 6.56
CA VAL A 69 4.46 1.02 5.90
C VAL A 69 4.01 0.32 4.64
N LEU A 70 4.83 0.37 3.61
CA LEU A 70 4.57 -0.39 2.39
C LEU A 70 5.89 -0.75 1.71
N LEU A 71 5.85 -1.78 0.88
CA LEU A 71 6.95 -2.16 0.02
C LEU A 71 6.50 -1.99 -1.43
N THR A 72 7.36 -1.44 -2.26
CA THR A 72 7.12 -1.32 -3.70
C THR A 72 8.33 -1.80 -4.46
N ASP A 73 8.16 -1.99 -5.76
CA ASP A 73 9.29 -2.16 -6.66
C ASP A 73 10.11 -0.88 -6.71
N ASP A 74 11.40 -1.02 -6.97
CA ASP A 74 12.30 0.12 -7.13
C ASP A 74 12.08 0.74 -8.51
N GLU A 75 11.04 1.55 -8.60
CA GLU A 75 10.61 2.18 -9.84
C GLU A 75 10.24 3.64 -9.57
N PRO A 76 10.75 4.59 -10.38
CA PRO A 76 10.52 6.02 -10.15
C PRO A 76 9.06 6.44 -10.05
N ARG A 77 8.16 5.82 -10.82
CA ARG A 77 6.73 6.13 -10.77
C ARG A 77 6.11 5.75 -9.44
N GLN A 78 6.50 4.60 -8.91
CA GLN A 78 6.01 4.14 -7.61
C GLN A 78 6.48 5.10 -6.51
N ARG A 79 7.75 5.46 -6.55
CA ARG A 79 8.30 6.42 -5.60
C ARG A 79 7.57 7.75 -5.66
N ALA A 80 7.41 8.31 -6.85
CA ALA A 80 6.74 9.60 -7.03
C ALA A 80 5.28 9.55 -6.53
N PHE A 81 4.59 8.46 -6.82
CA PHE A 81 3.21 8.26 -6.40
C PHE A 81 3.09 8.30 -4.87
N TYR A 82 3.90 7.51 -4.17
CA TYR A 82 3.80 7.46 -2.71
C TYR A 82 4.33 8.72 -2.04
N GLU A 83 5.34 9.37 -2.60
CA GLU A 83 5.78 10.67 -2.09
C GLU A 83 4.69 11.72 -2.22
N SER A 84 3.91 11.68 -3.28
CA SER A 84 2.79 12.61 -3.46
C SER A 84 1.68 12.41 -2.43
N LEU A 85 1.66 11.26 -1.78
CA LEU A 85 0.70 10.92 -0.72
C LEU A 85 1.27 11.14 0.69
N GLY A 86 2.44 11.73 0.80
CA GLY A 86 3.05 12.05 2.08
C GLY A 86 3.98 10.98 2.63
N CYS A 87 4.26 9.94 1.84
CA CYS A 87 5.21 8.91 2.24
C CYS A 87 6.64 9.35 1.98
N THR A 88 7.58 8.83 2.76
CA THR A 88 9.00 9.10 2.59
C THR A 88 9.75 7.80 2.37
N ASP A 89 10.62 7.78 1.37
CA ASP A 89 11.53 6.66 1.14
C ASP A 89 12.40 6.48 2.39
N ILE A 90 12.48 5.23 2.89
CA ILE A 90 13.22 4.93 4.12
C ILE A 90 14.67 5.41 4.07
N ARG A 91 15.27 5.45 2.88
CA ARG A 91 16.66 5.89 2.70
C ARG A 91 16.84 7.38 2.94
N GLU A 92 15.76 8.14 2.95
CA GLU A 92 15.79 9.60 3.08
C GLU A 92 15.21 10.08 4.40
N ILE A 93 14.83 9.19 5.29
CA ILE A 93 14.36 9.59 6.62
C ILE A 93 15.54 10.08 7.42
N SER A 94 15.47 11.36 7.80
CA SER A 94 16.48 11.98 8.65
C SER A 94 15.94 12.11 10.08
N GLY A 95 16.82 12.26 11.05
CA GLY A 95 16.46 12.55 12.42
C GLY A 95 16.08 11.38 13.29
N GLY A 96 15.91 10.22 12.73
CA GLY A 96 15.67 9.01 13.50
C GLY A 96 16.06 7.82 12.65
N PRO A 97 17.03 7.02 13.07
CA PRO A 97 17.46 5.90 12.25
C PRO A 97 16.40 4.80 12.26
N ILE A 98 15.65 4.75 11.17
CA ILE A 98 14.75 3.64 10.91
C ILE A 98 15.38 2.79 9.83
N ARG A 99 15.37 1.48 10.02
CA ARG A 99 15.88 0.54 9.03
C ARG A 99 14.81 -0.48 8.71
N VAL A 100 14.86 -0.99 7.48
CA VAL A 100 13.99 -2.07 7.04
C VAL A 100 14.87 -3.29 6.80
N PHE A 101 14.49 -4.41 7.41
CA PHE A 101 15.13 -5.69 7.19
C PHE A 101 14.12 -6.62 6.55
N VAL A 102 14.51 -7.28 5.47
CA VAL A 102 13.65 -8.19 4.73
C VAL A 102 14.37 -9.51 4.55
N ARG A 103 13.65 -10.59 4.72
CA ARG A 103 14.14 -11.93 4.41
C ARG A 103 13.16 -12.60 3.46
N PHE A 104 13.67 -13.12 2.37
CA PHE A 104 12.88 -13.87 1.41
C PHE A 104 13.11 -15.35 1.62
N ASP A 105 12.05 -16.11 1.78
CA ASP A 105 12.12 -17.54 2.02
C ASP A 105 11.32 -18.28 0.94
N GLY A 106 11.99 -19.11 0.19
CA GLY A 106 11.36 -20.06 -0.70
C GLY A 106 11.09 -19.57 -2.11
N TRP A 107 10.79 -18.29 -2.32
CA TRP A 107 10.49 -17.77 -3.65
C TRP A 107 10.62 -16.26 -3.69
N GLY A 108 10.80 -15.74 -4.90
CA GLY A 108 10.84 -14.29 -5.09
C GLY A 108 12.14 -13.61 -4.69
N GLN A 109 13.15 -14.34 -4.26
CA GLN A 109 14.44 -13.74 -3.94
C GLN A 109 15.33 -13.69 -5.17
N THR A 110 16.20 -12.78 -5.15
CA THR A 110 17.18 -12.61 -6.19
C THR A 110 18.55 -12.40 -5.58
#